data_75d57102dd34110752e1a41f5d7796cb
#
_entry.id   75d57102dd34110752e1a41f5d7796cb
#
_cell.length_a   1.000
_cell.length_b   1.000
_cell.length_c   1.000
_cell.angle_alpha   90.00
_cell.angle_beta   90.00
_cell.angle_gamma   90.00
#
_symmetry.space_group_name_H-M   'P 1'
#
loop_
_entity.id
_entity.type
_entity.pdbx_description
1 polymer ?
#
loop_
_entity_poly.entity_id
_entity_poly.type
_entity_poly.pdbx_seq_one_letter_code
_entity_poly.pdbx_strand_id
1 'polypeptide(L)'
;MRKIELLCPASSLEVLKIAVIYGADAVYIGGEAFGLRAKAKNFSMEEMAEGVAFAHAHGVRVYVTANILAHNYDLDGVREYFTELHNMKPDRPDALIIADPAVFMIAKEVCPEIERHVSTQANNTNYGTYQFWWNLGASRVVTARELSLKEIKEIRGHIDDRMEICLLYTS
;
A
#
# COMPACT_ATOMS: atom_id res chain seq x y z
N MET A 1 -7.55 12.19 -19.93
CA MET A 1 -8.22 12.01 -18.64
C MET A 1 -7.50 10.86 -17.94
N ARG A 2 -6.96 11.05 -16.73
CA ARG A 2 -6.39 9.92 -15.98
C ARG A 2 -7.52 8.94 -15.64
N LYS A 3 -7.29 7.64 -15.88
CA LYS A 3 -8.22 6.60 -15.44
C LYS A 3 -8.23 6.57 -13.91
N ILE A 4 -9.41 6.59 -13.29
CA ILE A 4 -9.55 6.40 -11.84
C ILE A 4 -9.35 4.92 -11.56
N GLU A 5 -8.45 4.59 -10.63
CA GLU A 5 -8.22 3.23 -10.15
C GLU A 5 -9.24 2.87 -9.07
N LEU A 6 -9.94 1.77 -9.27
CA LEU A 6 -10.79 1.16 -8.25
C LEU A 6 -9.94 0.21 -7.40
N LEU A 7 -9.59 0.66 -6.19
CA LEU A 7 -8.82 -0.13 -5.21
C LEU A 7 -9.77 -0.78 -4.19
N CYS A 8 -9.79 -2.12 -4.17
CA CYS A 8 -10.67 -2.90 -3.29
C CYS A 8 -9.88 -3.57 -2.15
N PRO A 9 -10.45 -3.65 -0.91
CA PRO A 9 -9.90 -4.45 0.17
C PRO A 9 -10.15 -5.95 -0.06
N ALA A 10 -9.20 -6.80 0.33
CA ALA A 10 -9.42 -8.24 0.37
C ALA A 10 -8.89 -8.84 1.68
N SER A 11 -9.76 -9.51 2.42
CA SER A 11 -9.46 -10.11 3.73
C SER A 11 -9.09 -11.59 3.64
N SER A 12 -9.19 -12.20 2.47
CA SER A 12 -8.82 -13.59 2.19
C SER A 12 -8.56 -13.78 0.69
N LEU A 13 -7.92 -14.88 0.34
CA LEU A 13 -7.66 -15.25 -1.06
C LEU A 13 -8.97 -15.37 -1.88
N GLU A 14 -10.05 -15.88 -1.28
CA GLU A 14 -11.37 -15.95 -1.92
C GLU A 14 -11.91 -14.55 -2.23
N VAL A 15 -11.87 -13.64 -1.24
CA VAL A 15 -12.32 -12.24 -1.42
C VAL A 15 -11.49 -11.52 -2.47
N LEU A 16 -10.16 -11.76 -2.50
CA LEU A 16 -9.28 -11.22 -3.54
C LEU A 16 -9.74 -11.67 -4.93
N LYS A 17 -9.93 -12.97 -5.12
CA LYS A 17 -10.38 -13.54 -6.41
C LYS A 17 -11.72 -12.95 -6.85
N ILE A 18 -12.66 -12.79 -5.92
CA ILE A 18 -13.96 -12.17 -6.18
C ILE A 18 -13.78 -10.71 -6.60
N ALA A 19 -13.00 -9.91 -5.86
CA ALA A 19 -12.75 -8.50 -6.20
C ALA A 19 -12.16 -8.34 -7.60
N VAL A 20 -11.18 -9.19 -7.95
CA VAL A 20 -10.56 -9.21 -9.28
C VAL A 20 -11.58 -9.52 -10.38
N ILE A 21 -12.40 -10.56 -10.20
CA ILE A 21 -13.41 -10.98 -11.20
C ILE A 21 -14.49 -9.90 -11.40
N TYR A 22 -14.85 -9.19 -10.31
CA TYR A 22 -15.88 -8.14 -10.37
C TYR A 22 -15.34 -6.75 -10.75
N GLY A 23 -14.08 -6.65 -11.19
CA GLY A 23 -13.56 -5.50 -11.91
C GLY A 23 -12.77 -4.50 -11.05
N ALA A 24 -12.17 -4.94 -9.95
CA ALA A 24 -11.15 -4.14 -9.28
C ALA A 24 -9.98 -3.86 -10.25
N ASP A 25 -9.43 -2.64 -10.22
CA ASP A 25 -8.18 -2.30 -10.92
C ASP A 25 -6.96 -2.64 -10.06
N ALA A 26 -7.14 -2.62 -8.74
CA ALA A 26 -6.16 -3.05 -7.76
C ALA A 26 -6.84 -3.61 -6.50
N VAL A 27 -6.12 -4.46 -5.76
CA VAL A 27 -6.57 -4.96 -4.47
C VAL A 27 -5.50 -4.70 -3.41
N TYR A 28 -5.91 -4.43 -2.16
CA TYR A 28 -4.97 -4.38 -1.06
C TYR A 28 -5.27 -5.47 -0.03
N ILE A 29 -4.21 -6.09 0.47
CA ILE A 29 -4.23 -7.24 1.37
C ILE A 29 -3.35 -6.99 2.59
N GLY A 30 -3.57 -7.72 3.68
CA GLY A 30 -2.72 -7.74 4.86
C GLY A 30 -2.03 -9.09 5.02
N GLY A 31 -0.72 -9.08 5.27
CA GLY A 31 0.00 -10.27 5.71
C GLY A 31 -0.20 -10.55 7.21
N GLU A 32 0.26 -11.69 7.67
CA GLU A 32 0.20 -12.11 9.08
C GLU A 32 1.02 -11.20 10.01
N ALA A 33 1.97 -10.45 9.44
CA ALA A 33 2.84 -9.53 10.17
C ALA A 33 2.70 -8.07 9.69
N PHE A 34 3.01 -7.13 10.59
CA PHE A 34 3.21 -5.70 10.33
C PHE A 34 2.01 -4.92 9.74
N GLY A 35 0.83 -5.52 9.65
CA GLY A 35 -0.42 -4.82 9.38
C GLY A 35 -1.15 -4.45 10.68
N LEU A 36 -1.89 -3.31 10.70
CA LEU A 36 -2.70 -2.91 11.87
C LEU A 36 -3.75 -3.93 12.27
N ARG A 37 -4.14 -4.82 11.36
CA ARG A 37 -5.11 -5.90 11.57
C ARG A 37 -4.44 -7.27 11.67
N ALA A 38 -3.16 -7.35 12.08
CA ALA A 38 -2.40 -8.61 12.18
C ALA A 38 -3.09 -9.68 13.05
N LYS A 39 -4.01 -9.29 13.96
CA LYS A 39 -4.84 -10.23 14.76
C LYS A 39 -6.08 -10.75 14.02
N ALA A 40 -6.41 -10.25 12.84
CA ALA A 40 -7.50 -10.74 12.00
C ALA A 40 -6.99 -11.88 11.10
N LYS A 41 -7.92 -12.55 10.38
CA LYS A 41 -7.52 -13.53 9.37
C LYS A 41 -6.77 -12.79 8.25
N ASN A 42 -5.49 -13.07 8.09
CA ASN A 42 -4.58 -12.43 7.13
C ASN A 42 -4.01 -13.50 6.19
N PHE A 43 -3.35 -13.05 5.12
CA PHE A 43 -2.73 -13.92 4.12
C PHE A 43 -1.43 -14.52 4.64
N SER A 44 -1.28 -15.84 4.54
CA SER A 44 0.05 -16.47 4.59
C SER A 44 0.89 -16.07 3.37
N MET A 45 2.19 -16.33 3.40
CA MET A 45 3.06 -16.03 2.24
C MET A 45 2.65 -16.84 1.00
N GLU A 46 2.20 -18.08 1.17
CA GLU A 46 1.70 -18.95 0.09
C GLU A 46 0.39 -18.39 -0.50
N GLU A 47 -0.58 -18.03 0.35
CA GLU A 47 -1.84 -17.41 -0.10
C GLU A 47 -1.59 -16.08 -0.80
N MET A 48 -0.61 -15.31 -0.31
CA MET A 48 -0.21 -14.03 -0.91
C MET A 48 0.39 -14.25 -2.31
N ALA A 49 1.31 -15.20 -2.45
CA ALA A 49 1.92 -15.54 -3.74
C ALA A 49 0.86 -16.01 -4.76
N GLU A 50 -0.08 -16.88 -4.33
CA GLU A 50 -1.20 -17.31 -5.17
C GLU A 50 -2.11 -16.14 -5.56
N GLY A 51 -2.43 -15.27 -4.62
CA GLY A 51 -3.27 -14.09 -4.83
C GLY A 51 -2.65 -13.09 -5.81
N VAL A 52 -1.34 -12.82 -5.66
CA VAL A 52 -0.59 -11.93 -6.57
C VAL A 52 -0.57 -12.51 -7.98
N ALA A 53 -0.21 -13.78 -8.14
CA ALA A 53 -0.19 -14.44 -9.44
C ALA A 53 -1.58 -14.44 -10.12
N PHE A 54 -2.64 -14.71 -9.35
CA PHE A 54 -4.01 -14.66 -9.85
C PHE A 54 -4.40 -13.26 -10.31
N ALA A 55 -4.14 -12.23 -9.50
CA ALA A 55 -4.47 -10.85 -9.83
C ALA A 55 -3.71 -10.38 -11.08
N HIS A 56 -2.40 -10.64 -11.16
CA HIS A 56 -1.57 -10.27 -12.30
C HIS A 56 -2.02 -10.95 -13.59
N ALA A 57 -2.45 -12.22 -13.54
CA ALA A 57 -3.02 -12.93 -14.70
C ALA A 57 -4.30 -12.24 -15.26
N HIS A 58 -4.98 -11.42 -14.43
CA HIS A 58 -6.16 -10.64 -14.81
C HIS A 58 -5.84 -9.15 -15.04
N GLY A 59 -4.56 -8.74 -14.98
CA GLY A 59 -4.15 -7.34 -15.14
C GLY A 59 -4.49 -6.44 -13.93
N VAL A 60 -4.69 -7.01 -12.75
CA VAL A 60 -5.02 -6.32 -11.50
C VAL A 60 -3.80 -6.22 -10.61
N ARG A 61 -3.53 -5.05 -10.03
CA ARG A 61 -2.39 -4.81 -9.13
C ARG A 61 -2.69 -5.26 -7.70
N VAL A 62 -1.64 -5.63 -6.96
CA VAL A 62 -1.76 -6.04 -5.55
C VAL A 62 -0.87 -5.18 -4.66
N TYR A 63 -1.46 -4.60 -3.61
CA TYR A 63 -0.76 -3.80 -2.62
C TYR A 63 -0.79 -4.48 -1.26
N VAL A 64 0.35 -4.56 -0.58
CA VAL A 64 0.46 -5.19 0.74
C VAL A 64 0.55 -4.13 1.82
N THR A 65 -0.27 -4.24 2.87
CA THR A 65 -0.21 -3.34 4.01
C THR A 65 0.91 -3.73 4.97
N ALA A 66 1.77 -2.76 5.28
CA ALA A 66 2.79 -2.80 6.32
C ALA A 66 2.72 -1.48 7.12
N ASN A 67 1.52 -1.17 7.63
CA ASN A 67 1.14 0.15 8.11
C ASN A 67 1.05 0.26 9.63
N ILE A 68 1.79 -0.58 10.36
CA ILE A 68 2.01 -0.39 11.79
C ILE A 68 2.84 0.87 12.06
N LEU A 69 2.77 1.38 13.28
CA LEU A 69 3.77 2.26 13.86
C LEU A 69 4.79 1.36 14.57
N ALA A 70 5.96 1.18 13.95
CA ALA A 70 6.93 0.20 14.36
C ALA A 70 7.68 0.61 15.64
N HIS A 71 7.89 -0.34 16.54
CA HIS A 71 8.83 -0.19 17.64
C HIS A 71 10.21 -0.75 17.23
N ASN A 72 11.25 -0.43 18.01
CA ASN A 72 12.61 -0.88 17.70
C ASN A 72 12.73 -2.40 17.53
N TYR A 73 11.96 -3.18 18.28
CA TYR A 73 11.97 -4.63 18.20
C TYR A 73 11.27 -5.20 16.96
N ASP A 74 10.52 -4.36 16.22
CA ASP A 74 9.84 -4.78 14.99
C ASP A 74 10.74 -4.64 13.75
N LEU A 75 11.77 -3.77 13.80
CA LEU A 75 12.51 -3.34 12.60
C LEU A 75 13.25 -4.48 11.90
N ASP A 76 13.84 -5.41 12.64
CA ASP A 76 14.52 -6.57 12.06
C ASP A 76 13.52 -7.50 11.37
N GLY A 77 12.38 -7.77 12.01
CA GLY A 77 11.31 -8.57 11.41
C GLY A 77 10.68 -7.90 10.18
N VAL A 78 10.55 -6.58 10.16
CA VAL A 78 10.12 -5.82 8.96
C VAL A 78 11.10 -6.04 7.81
N ARG A 79 12.41 -6.00 8.07
CA ARG A 79 13.45 -6.22 7.06
C ARG A 79 13.38 -7.63 6.49
N GLU A 80 13.20 -8.63 7.34
CA GLU A 80 13.02 -10.02 6.93
C GLU A 80 11.79 -10.19 6.06
N TYR A 81 10.64 -9.70 6.51
CA TYR A 81 9.38 -9.74 5.78
C TYR A 81 9.46 -9.08 4.40
N PHE A 82 10.08 -7.89 4.29
CA PHE A 82 10.25 -7.23 2.99
C PHE A 82 11.21 -7.98 2.08
N THR A 83 12.21 -8.68 2.64
CA THR A 83 13.07 -9.57 1.89
C THR A 83 12.30 -10.76 1.31
N GLU A 84 11.35 -11.33 2.07
CA GLU A 84 10.48 -12.40 1.59
C GLU A 84 9.57 -11.91 0.45
N LEU A 85 8.94 -10.73 0.61
CA LEU A 85 8.12 -10.11 -0.45
C LEU A 85 8.94 -9.82 -1.72
N HIS A 86 10.17 -9.31 -1.57
CA HIS A 86 11.10 -9.08 -2.68
C HIS A 86 11.40 -10.37 -3.46
N ASN A 87 11.59 -11.48 -2.74
CA ASN A 87 11.96 -12.77 -3.32
C ASN A 87 10.77 -13.65 -3.71
N MET A 88 9.54 -13.17 -3.51
CA MET A 88 8.31 -13.92 -3.84
C MET A 88 8.28 -14.36 -5.31
N LYS A 89 7.78 -15.56 -5.56
CA LYS A 89 7.65 -16.15 -6.90
C LYS A 89 6.24 -16.71 -7.10
N PRO A 90 5.70 -16.73 -8.34
CA PRO A 90 6.33 -16.25 -9.59
C PRO A 90 6.43 -14.72 -9.68
N ASP A 91 5.53 -14.01 -9.00
CA ASP A 91 5.43 -12.55 -9.00
C ASP A 91 5.44 -12.01 -7.58
N ARG A 92 5.75 -10.73 -7.41
CA ARG A 92 5.73 -9.99 -6.15
C ARG A 92 4.66 -8.91 -6.15
N PRO A 93 4.24 -8.39 -4.98
CA PRO A 93 3.28 -7.30 -4.93
C PRO A 93 3.82 -6.04 -5.63
N ASP A 94 2.90 -5.23 -6.17
CA ASP A 94 3.23 -4.00 -6.89
C ASP A 94 3.61 -2.87 -5.95
N ALA A 95 3.00 -2.80 -4.76
CA ALA A 95 3.29 -1.76 -3.78
C ALA A 95 3.14 -2.21 -2.32
N LEU A 96 3.82 -1.48 -1.45
CA LEU A 96 3.65 -1.55 0.01
C LEU A 96 2.91 -0.31 0.50
N ILE A 97 1.91 -0.47 1.36
CA ILE A 97 1.17 0.62 2.02
C ILE A 97 1.74 0.78 3.44
N ILE A 98 2.49 1.87 3.65
CA ILE A 98 3.34 2.08 4.83
C ILE A 98 2.94 3.36 5.54
N ALA A 99 2.96 3.37 6.88
CA ALA A 99 2.69 4.56 7.70
C ALA A 99 3.93 5.11 8.40
N ASP A 100 4.86 4.24 8.79
CA ASP A 100 6.04 4.57 9.58
C ASP A 100 7.22 4.96 8.70
N PRO A 101 7.91 6.10 8.97
CA PRO A 101 9.08 6.51 8.18
C PRO A 101 10.25 5.54 8.22
N ALA A 102 10.51 4.85 9.35
CA ALA A 102 11.60 3.87 9.44
C ALA A 102 11.28 2.64 8.58
N VAL A 103 10.03 2.14 8.64
CA VAL A 103 9.55 1.05 7.78
C VAL A 103 9.63 1.45 6.31
N PHE A 104 9.32 2.71 5.96
CA PHE A 104 9.44 3.22 4.60
C PHE A 104 10.89 3.20 4.10
N MET A 105 11.84 3.59 4.94
CA MET A 105 13.27 3.57 4.59
C MET A 105 13.79 2.14 4.43
N ILE A 106 13.36 1.21 5.28
CA ILE A 106 13.68 -0.22 5.12
C ILE A 106 13.15 -0.75 3.78
N ALA A 107 11.90 -0.44 3.42
CA ALA A 107 11.35 -0.85 2.13
C ALA A 107 12.17 -0.31 0.94
N LYS A 108 12.58 0.96 1.02
CA LYS A 108 13.42 1.59 0.00
C LYS A 108 14.78 0.92 -0.17
N GLU A 109 15.35 0.39 0.91
CA GLU A 109 16.63 -0.30 0.93
C GLU A 109 16.51 -1.75 0.44
N VAL A 110 15.52 -2.48 0.95
CA VAL A 110 15.41 -3.94 0.78
C VAL A 110 14.69 -4.34 -0.51
N CYS A 111 13.63 -3.59 -0.88
CA CYS A 111 12.81 -3.88 -2.06
C CYS A 111 12.53 -2.61 -2.88
N PRO A 112 13.56 -1.96 -3.44
CA PRO A 112 13.44 -0.66 -4.11
C PRO A 112 12.50 -0.68 -5.33
N GLU A 113 12.29 -1.82 -5.95
CA GLU A 113 11.41 -2.00 -7.11
C GLU A 113 9.93 -2.15 -6.75
N ILE A 114 9.58 -2.45 -5.49
CA ILE A 114 8.20 -2.42 -5.02
C ILE A 114 7.83 -0.97 -4.70
N GLU A 115 6.74 -0.48 -5.27
CA GLU A 115 6.30 0.89 -5.01
C GLU A 115 5.97 1.11 -3.53
N ARG A 116 6.10 2.35 -3.08
CA ARG A 116 5.79 2.74 -1.70
C ARG A 116 4.64 3.73 -1.69
N HIS A 117 3.51 3.29 -1.16
CA HIS A 117 2.31 4.09 -0.94
C HIS A 117 2.24 4.49 0.54
N VAL A 118 1.99 5.75 0.82
CA VAL A 118 1.85 6.24 2.20
C VAL A 118 0.44 6.00 2.69
N SER A 119 0.32 5.27 3.79
CA SER A 119 -0.97 4.95 4.42
C SER A 119 -1.68 6.20 4.96
N THR A 120 -3.01 6.16 5.02
CA THR A 120 -3.82 7.15 5.75
C THR A 120 -3.43 7.24 7.24
N GLN A 121 -2.84 6.20 7.81
CA GLN A 121 -2.36 6.18 9.20
C GLN A 121 -1.18 7.13 9.47
N ALA A 122 -0.51 7.61 8.42
CA ALA A 122 0.51 8.64 8.54
C ALA A 122 -0.07 10.06 8.72
N ASN A 123 -1.41 10.21 8.74
CA ASN A 123 -2.14 11.45 9.02
C ASN A 123 -1.67 12.66 8.19
N ASN A 124 -1.52 12.48 6.88
CA ASN A 124 -1.09 13.55 5.97
C ASN A 124 -2.25 14.49 5.66
N THR A 125 -2.23 15.69 6.23
CA THR A 125 -3.31 16.69 6.12
C THR A 125 -2.91 17.97 5.38
N ASN A 126 -1.68 18.07 4.87
CA ASN A 126 -1.19 19.26 4.17
C ASN A 126 -0.20 18.90 3.06
N TYR A 127 -0.07 19.78 2.07
CA TYR A 127 0.81 19.55 0.92
C TYR A 127 2.30 19.40 1.29
N GLY A 128 2.75 19.99 2.40
CA GLY A 128 4.15 19.85 2.85
C GLY A 128 4.50 18.41 3.20
N THR A 129 3.59 17.66 3.87
CA THR A 129 3.80 16.24 4.15
C THR A 129 3.76 15.38 2.89
N TYR A 130 2.94 15.71 1.90
CA TYR A 130 2.95 15.04 0.60
C TYR A 130 4.27 15.27 -0.15
N GLN A 131 4.79 16.50 -0.16
CA GLN A 131 6.10 16.82 -0.74
C GLN A 131 7.24 16.08 -0.01
N PHE A 132 7.18 16.00 1.32
CA PHE A 132 8.14 15.22 2.12
C PHE A 132 8.19 13.76 1.67
N TRP A 133 7.04 13.09 1.58
CA TRP A 133 6.98 11.71 1.15
C TRP A 133 7.41 11.51 -0.31
N TRP A 134 7.03 12.44 -1.19
CA TRP A 134 7.49 12.44 -2.58
C TRP A 134 9.01 12.50 -2.69
N ASN A 135 9.64 13.37 -1.95
CA ASN A 135 11.10 13.51 -1.92
C ASN A 135 11.80 12.26 -1.38
N LEU A 136 11.15 11.49 -0.50
CA LEU A 136 11.63 10.19 -0.05
C LEU A 136 11.43 9.07 -1.08
N GLY A 137 10.58 9.29 -2.09
CA GLY A 137 10.33 8.34 -3.17
C GLY A 137 8.99 7.59 -3.04
N ALA A 138 8.00 8.15 -2.35
CA ALA A 138 6.62 7.65 -2.40
C ALA A 138 5.99 7.94 -3.76
N SER A 139 5.29 6.97 -4.34
CA SER A 139 4.54 7.15 -5.58
C SER A 139 3.10 7.60 -5.33
N ARG A 140 2.56 7.30 -4.14
CA ARG A 140 1.16 7.56 -3.78
C ARG A 140 1.02 7.92 -2.30
N VAL A 141 0.05 8.80 -2.00
CA VAL A 141 -0.43 9.07 -0.64
C VAL A 141 -1.92 8.78 -0.55
N VAL A 142 -2.31 7.97 0.43
CA VAL A 142 -3.71 7.80 0.80
C VAL A 142 -4.10 8.96 1.71
N THR A 143 -5.12 9.71 1.34
CA THR A 143 -5.56 10.91 2.06
C THR A 143 -5.97 10.61 3.50
N ALA A 144 -5.74 11.56 4.39
CA ALA A 144 -6.37 11.54 5.70
C ALA A 144 -7.90 11.70 5.56
N ARG A 145 -8.65 11.05 6.45
CA ARG A 145 -10.14 11.05 6.42
C ARG A 145 -10.73 12.41 6.73
N GLU A 146 -9.98 13.25 7.43
CA GLU A 146 -10.36 14.57 7.90
C GLU A 146 -10.39 15.62 6.77
N LEU A 147 -9.74 15.32 5.62
CA LEU A 147 -9.63 16.27 4.52
C LEU A 147 -10.94 16.40 3.73
N SER A 148 -11.38 17.63 3.54
CA SER A 148 -12.42 17.98 2.59
C SER A 148 -11.92 17.90 1.14
N LEU A 149 -12.84 17.78 0.18
CA LEU A 149 -12.48 17.82 -1.26
C LEU A 149 -11.81 19.15 -1.66
N LYS A 150 -12.12 20.26 -0.96
CA LYS A 150 -11.48 21.56 -1.20
C LYS A 150 -9.99 21.50 -0.83
N GLU A 151 -9.66 20.97 0.34
CA GLU A 151 -8.29 20.81 0.81
C GLU A 151 -7.51 19.83 -0.07
N ILE A 152 -8.14 18.73 -0.51
CA ILE A 152 -7.51 17.78 -1.44
C ILE A 152 -7.16 18.44 -2.78
N LYS A 153 -8.05 19.29 -3.31
CA LYS A 153 -7.79 20.08 -4.53
C LYS A 153 -6.63 21.06 -4.34
N GLU A 154 -6.57 21.70 -3.17
CA GLU A 154 -5.45 22.59 -2.82
C GLU A 154 -4.13 21.82 -2.74
N ILE A 155 -4.10 20.70 -2.02
CA ILE A 155 -2.93 19.81 -1.98
C ILE A 155 -2.50 19.42 -3.40
N ARG A 156 -3.44 19.00 -4.25
CA ARG A 156 -3.16 18.61 -5.64
C ARG A 156 -2.46 19.72 -6.44
N GLY A 157 -2.81 20.98 -6.18
CA GLY A 157 -2.20 22.15 -6.82
C GLY A 157 -0.76 22.45 -6.39
N HIS A 158 -0.28 21.84 -5.31
CA HIS A 158 1.04 22.11 -4.72
C HIS A 158 2.03 20.94 -4.83
N ILE A 159 1.62 19.79 -5.37
CA ILE A 159 2.47 18.59 -5.45
C ILE A 159 2.75 18.21 -6.90
N ASP A 160 3.78 17.38 -7.11
CA ASP A 160 4.14 16.86 -8.43
C ASP A 160 2.98 16.10 -9.08
N ASP A 161 2.74 16.34 -10.37
CA ASP A 161 1.63 15.70 -11.10
C ASP A 161 1.74 14.17 -11.21
N ARG A 162 2.94 13.64 -11.09
CA ARG A 162 3.20 12.20 -11.10
C ARG A 162 2.81 11.50 -9.80
N MET A 163 2.78 12.27 -8.68
CA MET A 163 2.36 11.74 -7.40
C MET A 163 0.87 11.42 -7.42
N GLU A 164 0.52 10.20 -7.05
CA GLU A 164 -0.86 9.77 -6.97
C GLU A 164 -1.50 10.12 -5.62
N ILE A 165 -2.77 10.51 -5.65
CA ILE A 165 -3.60 10.69 -4.45
C ILE A 165 -4.66 9.61 -4.46
N CYS A 166 -4.73 8.83 -3.41
CA CYS A 166 -5.78 7.85 -3.18
C CYS A 166 -6.80 8.41 -2.20
N LEU A 167 -8.06 8.50 -2.60
CA LEU A 167 -9.15 8.89 -1.71
C LEU A 167 -9.65 7.67 -0.94
N LEU A 168 -9.71 7.77 0.38
CA LEU A 168 -10.34 6.75 1.21
C LEU A 168 -11.84 6.98 1.22
N TYR A 169 -12.57 6.25 0.37
CA TYR A 169 -14.01 6.43 0.16
C TYR A 169 -14.86 5.82 1.28
N THR A 170 -14.43 4.65 1.77
CA THR A 170 -15.09 3.93 2.88
C THR A 170 -14.08 3.58 3.95
N SER A 171 -14.46 3.72 5.20
CA SER A 171 -13.64 3.35 6.37
C SER A 171 -14.38 2.36 7.24
#